data_7ca8c06e53ebdeacb807498af750231e
#
_entry.id   7ca8c06e53ebdeacb807498af750231e
#
_cell.length_a   1.000
_cell.length_b   1.000
_cell.length_c   1.000
_cell.angle_alpha   90.00
_cell.angle_beta   90.00
_cell.angle_gamma   90.00
#
_symmetry.space_group_name_H-M   'P 1'
#
loop_
_entity.id
_entity.type
_entity.pdbx_description
1 polymer ?
#
loop_
_entity_poly.entity_id
_entity_poly.type
_entity_poly.pdbx_seq_one_letter_code
_entity_poly.pdbx_strand_id
1 'polypeptide(L)'
;PETTAASPDMAIPFGLKFSGYARYGAHFQTGDQKYVGVDGSYNGASAIGRLGNESNGGEFQISKAFKSAQGAIWDLNVMFDHWSDEVNLKKAYVGVTNVLESNPNAYIWAGRDFHQRPQQGINDYFWMNHDGQGAGVKNFDIGGVQFDVAAVSQVKSCSPEVMADETNPSRITCTGSSDTGDNGHYALTTKTHNIKAGPIDVDVYATYGFDSKA
;
A
#
# COMPACT_ATOMS: atom_id res chain seq x y z
N PRO A 1 -12.30 -9.30 -19.90
CA PRO A 1 -11.01 -9.61 -20.51
C PRO A 1 -10.36 -8.31 -20.94
N GLU A 2 -9.43 -7.81 -20.11
CA GLU A 2 -8.57 -6.72 -20.51
C GLU A 2 -7.62 -7.25 -21.57
N THR A 3 -7.79 -6.81 -22.78
CA THR A 3 -6.79 -6.93 -23.83
C THR A 3 -5.62 -6.05 -23.43
N THR A 4 -4.62 -6.63 -22.79
CA THR A 4 -3.30 -6.02 -22.70
C THR A 4 -2.78 -5.89 -24.13
N ALA A 5 -2.92 -4.71 -24.71
CA ALA A 5 -2.19 -4.37 -25.92
C ALA A 5 -0.70 -4.54 -25.58
N ALA A 6 -0.04 -5.45 -26.29
CA ALA A 6 1.40 -5.61 -26.19
C ALA A 6 2.03 -4.25 -26.50
N SER A 7 2.60 -3.62 -25.47
CA SER A 7 3.38 -2.40 -25.69
C SER A 7 4.52 -2.74 -26.64
N PRO A 8 4.81 -1.94 -27.66
CA PRO A 8 6.02 -2.12 -28.44
C PRO A 8 7.20 -2.13 -27.47
N ASP A 9 8.15 -3.04 -27.69
CA ASP A 9 9.40 -3.15 -26.91
C ASP A 9 10.19 -1.84 -27.01
N MET A 10 9.76 -0.84 -26.27
CA MET A 10 10.58 0.32 -26.01
C MET A 10 11.54 -0.07 -24.90
N ALA A 11 12.81 -0.19 -25.24
CA ALA A 11 13.86 -0.34 -24.25
C ALA A 11 13.74 0.82 -23.25
N ILE A 12 13.24 0.52 -22.05
CA ILE A 12 13.11 1.53 -21.00
C ILE A 12 14.52 1.95 -20.61
N PRO A 13 14.87 3.23 -20.71
CA PRO A 13 16.20 3.70 -20.37
C PRO A 13 16.57 3.28 -18.95
N PHE A 14 17.79 2.78 -18.76
CA PHE A 14 18.34 2.37 -17.47
C PHE A 14 17.63 1.17 -16.78
N GLY A 15 16.75 0.44 -17.48
CA GLY A 15 16.00 -0.69 -16.90
C GLY A 15 14.99 -0.26 -15.82
N LEU A 16 14.46 0.97 -15.92
CA LEU A 16 13.38 1.44 -15.06
C LEU A 16 12.06 0.86 -15.52
N LYS A 17 11.21 0.45 -14.58
CA LYS A 17 9.84 0.04 -14.82
C LYS A 17 8.89 1.12 -14.30
N PHE A 18 8.00 1.55 -15.16
CA PHE A 18 6.90 2.45 -14.79
C PHE A 18 5.60 1.65 -14.72
N SER A 19 4.81 1.90 -13.69
CA SER A 19 3.48 1.36 -13.53
C SER A 19 2.59 2.39 -12.84
N GLY A 20 1.30 2.33 -13.09
CA GLY A 20 0.37 3.26 -12.46
C GLY A 20 -0.97 3.31 -13.18
N TYR A 21 -1.83 4.14 -12.66
CA TYR A 21 -3.11 4.47 -13.26
C TYR A 21 -3.46 5.93 -12.93
N ALA A 22 -4.31 6.52 -13.77
CA ALA A 22 -4.95 7.80 -13.51
C ALA A 22 -6.39 7.74 -13.98
N ARG A 23 -7.26 8.45 -13.29
CA ARG A 23 -8.67 8.57 -13.62
C ARG A 23 -9.15 9.98 -13.35
N TYR A 24 -9.96 10.48 -14.26
CA TYR A 24 -10.59 11.79 -14.15
C TYR A 24 -12.02 11.67 -14.60
N GLY A 25 -12.92 12.25 -13.85
CA GLY A 25 -14.35 12.21 -14.15
C GLY A 25 -15.05 13.46 -13.65
N ALA A 26 -16.28 13.64 -14.09
CA ALA A 26 -17.15 14.72 -13.65
C ALA A 26 -18.56 14.18 -13.46
N HIS A 27 -19.25 14.71 -12.46
CA HIS A 27 -20.66 14.46 -12.24
C HIS A 27 -21.51 15.52 -12.91
N PHE A 28 -22.51 15.06 -13.63
CA PHE A 28 -23.54 15.92 -14.17
C PHE A 28 -24.86 15.52 -13.52
N GLN A 29 -25.46 16.47 -12.85
CA GLN A 29 -26.78 16.28 -12.24
C GLN A 29 -27.84 16.94 -13.12
N THR A 30 -28.95 16.26 -13.29
CA THR A 30 -30.15 16.81 -13.95
C THR A 30 -31.29 16.90 -12.94
N GLY A 31 -31.88 18.08 -12.80
CA GLY A 31 -32.95 18.33 -11.84
C GLY A 31 -32.46 18.46 -10.39
N ASP A 32 -33.29 18.08 -9.44
CA ASP A 32 -33.09 18.24 -8.00
C ASP A 32 -32.27 17.07 -7.36
N GLN A 33 -31.71 16.20 -8.15
CA GLN A 33 -30.90 15.08 -7.65
C GLN A 33 -29.59 15.59 -7.07
N LYS A 34 -29.25 15.10 -5.87
CA LYS A 34 -27.96 15.40 -5.21
C LYS A 34 -27.12 14.14 -5.11
N TYR A 35 -25.84 14.31 -5.30
CA TYR A 35 -24.89 13.27 -4.91
C TYR A 35 -24.93 13.11 -3.37
N VAL A 36 -25.10 11.89 -2.91
CA VAL A 36 -25.10 11.57 -1.48
C VAL A 36 -23.97 10.60 -1.20
N GLY A 37 -22.95 11.05 -0.47
CA GLY A 37 -21.96 10.16 0.09
C GLY A 37 -22.54 9.31 1.23
N VAL A 38 -22.01 8.10 1.41
CA VAL A 38 -22.40 7.23 2.53
C VAL A 38 -21.63 7.66 3.79
N ASP A 39 -22.34 8.18 4.78
CA ASP A 39 -21.75 8.54 6.07
C ASP A 39 -21.41 7.30 6.90
N GLY A 40 -20.38 7.40 7.71
CA GLY A 40 -19.97 6.36 8.66
C GLY A 40 -19.29 5.14 8.04
N SER A 41 -18.93 5.19 6.80
CA SER A 41 -18.16 4.13 6.18
C SER A 41 -16.69 4.18 6.62
N TYR A 42 -16.12 3.01 6.90
CA TYR A 42 -14.69 2.87 7.15
C TYR A 42 -13.90 3.39 5.93
N ASN A 43 -12.96 4.31 6.14
CA ASN A 43 -12.16 4.98 5.10
C ASN A 43 -12.92 5.90 4.11
N GLY A 44 -14.04 6.48 4.52
CA GLY A 44 -14.71 7.52 3.73
C GLY A 44 -15.80 7.04 2.80
N ALA A 45 -16.29 7.95 2.02
CA ALA A 45 -17.59 7.97 1.39
C ALA A 45 -17.91 6.86 0.37
N SER A 46 -17.06 5.93 0.05
CA SER A 46 -17.34 5.00 -1.04
C SER A 46 -17.26 3.53 -0.66
N ALA A 47 -17.69 3.19 0.54
CA ALA A 47 -17.70 1.82 1.03
C ALA A 47 -18.63 0.86 0.29
N ILE A 48 -19.57 1.36 -0.48
CA ILE A 48 -20.49 0.53 -1.30
C ILE A 48 -19.91 0.33 -2.71
N GLY A 49 -18.66 0.01 -2.79
CA GLY A 49 -18.00 -0.13 -4.05
C GLY A 49 -17.87 1.23 -4.75
N ARG A 50 -16.75 1.47 -5.30
CA ARG A 50 -16.49 2.65 -6.11
C ARG A 50 -17.14 2.52 -7.49
N LEU A 51 -18.42 2.22 -7.48
CA LEU A 51 -19.23 2.29 -8.68
C LEU A 51 -19.32 3.77 -9.08
N GLY A 52 -18.61 4.12 -10.12
CA GLY A 52 -18.51 5.50 -10.56
C GLY A 52 -17.19 6.18 -10.20
N ASN A 53 -16.50 5.75 -9.19
CA ASN A 53 -15.12 6.15 -8.83
C ASN A 53 -14.75 7.60 -9.15
N GLU A 54 -15.33 8.49 -8.41
CA GLU A 54 -15.44 9.91 -8.70
C GLU A 54 -14.21 10.73 -8.30
N SER A 55 -13.22 10.08 -7.73
CA SER A 55 -11.97 10.75 -7.37
C SER A 55 -11.14 11.04 -8.62
N ASN A 56 -10.68 12.28 -8.75
CA ASN A 56 -9.75 12.70 -9.78
C ASN A 56 -8.31 12.56 -9.27
N GLY A 57 -7.49 11.86 -10.04
CA GLY A 57 -6.11 11.64 -9.70
C GLY A 57 -5.61 10.25 -10.11
N GLY A 58 -4.60 9.78 -9.45
CA GLY A 58 -4.00 8.49 -9.73
C GLY A 58 -2.77 8.19 -8.88
N GLU A 59 -2.18 7.06 -9.19
CA GLU A 59 -0.96 6.59 -8.55
C GLU A 59 0.03 6.15 -9.62
N PHE A 60 1.31 6.42 -9.42
CA PHE A 60 2.37 5.97 -10.31
C PHE A 60 3.58 5.50 -9.52
N GLN A 61 4.18 4.42 -9.99
CA GLN A 61 5.33 3.78 -9.36
C GLN A 61 6.49 3.68 -10.35
N ILE A 62 7.68 3.96 -9.86
CA ILE A 62 8.93 3.75 -10.53
C ILE A 62 9.67 2.65 -9.77
N SER A 63 10.11 1.63 -10.49
CA SER A 63 10.85 0.51 -9.92
C SER A 63 12.08 0.21 -10.72
N LYS A 64 13.13 -0.24 -10.05
CA LYS A 64 14.35 -0.76 -10.68
C LYS A 64 14.84 -2.00 -9.95
N ALA A 65 15.07 -3.08 -10.70
CA ALA A 65 15.74 -4.26 -10.20
C ALA A 65 17.17 -4.36 -10.75
N PHE A 66 18.08 -4.94 -9.96
CA PHE A 66 19.44 -5.21 -10.37
C PHE A 66 19.99 -6.44 -9.64
N LYS A 67 20.91 -7.13 -10.30
CA LYS A 67 21.56 -8.32 -9.74
C LYS A 67 22.96 -7.96 -9.27
N SER A 68 23.31 -8.35 -8.05
CA SER A 68 24.69 -8.20 -7.54
C SER A 68 25.62 -9.24 -8.16
N ALA A 69 26.91 -9.02 -8.03
CA ALA A 69 27.92 -9.99 -8.47
C ALA A 69 27.81 -11.35 -7.76
N GLN A 70 27.32 -11.35 -6.53
CA GLN A 70 27.08 -12.56 -5.71
C GLN A 70 25.75 -13.24 -6.01
N GLY A 71 24.95 -12.68 -6.94
CA GLY A 71 23.70 -13.28 -7.39
C GLY A 71 22.45 -12.79 -6.67
N ALA A 72 22.56 -12.00 -5.61
CA ALA A 72 21.41 -11.40 -4.96
C ALA A 72 20.67 -10.44 -5.92
N ILE A 73 19.34 -10.48 -5.89
CA ILE A 73 18.48 -9.64 -6.73
C ILE A 73 17.85 -8.59 -5.84
N TRP A 74 18.22 -7.35 -6.10
CA TRP A 74 17.72 -6.17 -5.41
C TRP A 74 16.65 -5.47 -6.22
N ASP A 75 15.70 -4.82 -5.56
CA ASP A 75 14.77 -3.89 -6.17
C ASP A 75 14.59 -2.64 -5.33
N LEU A 76 14.41 -1.54 -6.03
CA LEU A 76 14.08 -0.23 -5.46
C LEU A 76 12.72 0.17 -5.98
N ASN A 77 11.85 0.65 -5.10
CA ASN A 77 10.49 1.03 -5.44
C ASN A 77 10.13 2.38 -4.83
N VAL A 78 9.62 3.28 -5.66
CA VAL A 78 9.08 4.57 -5.24
C VAL A 78 7.73 4.76 -5.89
N MET A 79 6.72 5.12 -5.10
CA MET A 79 5.36 5.35 -5.58
C MET A 79 4.83 6.69 -5.05
N PHE A 80 4.17 7.40 -5.93
CA PHE A 80 3.49 8.65 -5.63
C PHE A 80 2.01 8.52 -5.94
N ASP A 81 1.19 9.29 -5.25
CA ASP A 81 -0.17 9.58 -5.69
C ASP A 81 -0.32 11.07 -6.02
N HIS A 82 -1.37 11.38 -6.75
CA HIS A 82 -1.79 12.76 -7.01
C HIS A 82 -3.33 12.82 -6.99
N TRP A 83 -3.88 12.86 -5.81
CA TRP A 83 -5.30 13.10 -5.60
C TRP A 83 -5.49 14.60 -5.35
N SER A 84 -6.39 15.21 -6.12
CA SER A 84 -6.47 16.67 -6.24
C SER A 84 -5.19 17.23 -6.88
N ASP A 85 -4.62 18.32 -6.44
CA ASP A 85 -3.42 18.93 -7.04
C ASP A 85 -2.12 18.66 -6.26
N GLU A 86 -2.16 17.72 -5.31
CA GLU A 86 -1.01 17.39 -4.48
C GLU A 86 -0.33 16.08 -4.93
N VAL A 87 0.99 16.06 -4.86
CA VAL A 87 1.78 14.85 -5.07
C VAL A 87 2.35 14.37 -3.74
N ASN A 88 1.97 13.16 -3.34
CA ASN A 88 2.39 12.59 -2.07
C ASN A 88 3.18 11.31 -2.26
N LEU A 89 4.23 11.12 -1.44
CA LEU A 89 4.97 9.88 -1.39
C LEU A 89 4.13 8.78 -0.71
N LYS A 90 3.91 7.67 -1.42
CA LYS A 90 3.17 6.50 -0.90
C LYS A 90 4.07 5.34 -0.55
N LYS A 91 5.06 5.05 -1.40
CA LYS A 91 6.02 3.98 -1.16
C LYS A 91 7.43 4.47 -1.41
N ALA A 92 8.35 4.02 -0.59
CA ALA A 92 9.78 4.16 -0.77
C ALA A 92 10.46 3.01 -0.03
N TYR A 93 10.76 1.94 -0.71
CA TYR A 93 11.34 0.75 -0.08
C TYR A 93 12.34 0.05 -0.99
N VAL A 94 13.17 -0.73 -0.37
CA VAL A 94 14.13 -1.62 -1.01
C VAL A 94 13.84 -3.05 -0.60
N GLY A 95 14.03 -3.98 -1.52
CA GLY A 95 13.94 -5.40 -1.24
C GLY A 95 15.06 -6.19 -1.85
N VAL A 96 15.23 -7.41 -1.40
CA VAL A 96 16.23 -8.33 -1.90
C VAL A 96 15.74 -9.77 -1.84
N THR A 97 15.99 -10.53 -2.90
CA THR A 97 15.82 -11.98 -2.94
C THR A 97 17.14 -12.67 -3.28
N ASN A 98 17.14 -13.99 -3.23
CA ASN A 98 18.30 -14.83 -3.55
C ASN A 98 19.52 -14.55 -2.67
N VAL A 99 19.29 -14.26 -1.39
CA VAL A 99 20.32 -14.09 -0.36
C VAL A 99 20.35 -15.25 0.64
N LEU A 100 19.26 -16.00 0.75
CA LEU A 100 19.16 -17.21 1.59
C LEU A 100 19.24 -18.44 0.69
N GLU A 101 20.30 -19.22 0.81
CA GLU A 101 20.53 -20.40 -0.04
C GLU A 101 19.39 -21.42 0.08
N SER A 102 18.88 -21.65 1.30
CA SER A 102 17.75 -22.55 1.57
C SER A 102 16.38 -21.98 1.17
N ASN A 103 16.28 -20.69 0.97
CA ASN A 103 15.04 -19.95 0.64
C ASN A 103 15.32 -18.83 -0.37
N PRO A 104 15.69 -19.17 -1.62
CA PRO A 104 16.09 -18.14 -2.60
C PRO A 104 14.95 -17.20 -3.00
N ASN A 105 13.69 -17.59 -2.80
CA ASN A 105 12.51 -16.80 -3.08
C ASN A 105 12.06 -15.93 -1.89
N ALA A 106 12.67 -16.11 -0.72
CA ALA A 106 12.39 -15.24 0.41
C ALA A 106 12.78 -13.80 0.06
N TYR A 107 11.85 -12.87 0.26
CA TYR A 107 12.00 -11.46 -0.05
C TYR A 107 12.16 -10.67 1.23
N ILE A 108 13.35 -10.18 1.49
CA ILE A 108 13.67 -9.31 2.62
C ILE A 108 13.46 -7.87 2.15
N TRP A 109 12.68 -7.07 2.87
CA TRP A 109 12.38 -5.71 2.50
C TRP A 109 12.50 -4.74 3.68
N ALA A 110 12.76 -3.49 3.38
CA ALA A 110 12.74 -2.40 4.35
C ALA A 110 12.35 -1.08 3.67
N GLY A 111 11.61 -0.25 4.39
CA GLY A 111 11.14 1.05 3.93
C GLY A 111 9.64 1.26 4.15
N ARG A 112 9.06 2.19 3.40
CA ARG A 112 7.63 2.49 3.41
C ARG A 112 6.93 1.74 2.29
N ASP A 113 5.95 0.88 2.62
CA ASP A 113 5.18 0.10 1.64
C ASP A 113 3.69 0.05 2.01
N PHE A 114 2.86 -0.31 1.02
CA PHE A 114 1.50 -0.79 1.23
C PHE A 114 1.59 -2.25 1.71
N HIS A 115 1.56 -2.42 3.01
CA HIS A 115 1.76 -3.72 3.63
C HIS A 115 0.43 -4.37 3.99
N GLN A 116 0.27 -5.66 3.65
CA GLN A 116 -0.92 -6.46 3.93
C GLN A 116 -2.23 -5.72 3.60
N ARG A 117 -2.40 -5.41 2.34
CA ARG A 117 -3.58 -4.74 1.80
C ARG A 117 -4.37 -5.69 0.89
N PRO A 118 -5.02 -6.74 1.45
CA PRO A 118 -5.78 -7.70 0.64
C PRO A 118 -7.05 -7.07 0.10
N GLN A 119 -7.19 -7.10 -1.23
CA GLN A 119 -8.30 -6.48 -1.93
C GLN A 119 -9.51 -7.39 -2.03
N GLN A 120 -10.68 -6.78 -1.94
CA GLN A 120 -11.95 -7.38 -2.31
C GLN A 120 -12.22 -7.03 -3.77
N GLY A 121 -12.13 -8.00 -4.67
CA GLY A 121 -12.32 -7.76 -6.11
C GLY A 121 -13.71 -7.24 -6.50
N ILE A 122 -14.68 -7.35 -5.61
CA ILE A 122 -16.08 -6.99 -5.87
C ILE A 122 -16.38 -5.51 -5.72
N ASN A 123 -15.62 -4.80 -4.87
CA ASN A 123 -15.90 -3.41 -4.52
C ASN A 123 -14.68 -2.50 -4.58
N ASP A 124 -13.59 -2.94 -5.19
CA ASP A 124 -12.32 -2.19 -5.27
C ASP A 124 -11.84 -1.68 -3.90
N TYR A 125 -12.02 -2.51 -2.87
CA TYR A 125 -11.70 -2.17 -1.50
C TYR A 125 -10.80 -3.22 -0.84
N PHE A 126 -10.09 -2.84 0.19
CA PHE A 126 -9.31 -3.75 1.02
C PHE A 126 -9.93 -3.84 2.43
N TRP A 127 -9.99 -5.04 2.98
CA TRP A 127 -10.59 -5.28 4.29
C TRP A 127 -9.58 -5.16 5.45
N MET A 128 -8.29 -5.08 5.13
CA MET A 128 -7.20 -4.88 6.08
C MET A 128 -6.14 -3.98 5.46
N ASN A 129 -5.43 -3.22 6.28
CA ASN A 129 -4.39 -2.31 5.86
C ASN A 129 -3.37 -2.12 6.98
N HIS A 130 -2.10 -2.38 6.66
CA HIS A 130 -0.95 -2.10 7.53
C HIS A 130 0.08 -1.23 6.79
N ASP A 131 -0.41 -0.27 6.02
CA ASP A 131 0.47 0.64 5.29
C ASP A 131 1.35 1.44 6.24
N GLY A 132 2.64 1.44 5.97
CA GLY A 132 3.55 2.15 6.84
C GLY A 132 5.00 1.91 6.48
N GLN A 133 5.86 2.36 7.37
CA GLN A 133 7.30 2.11 7.30
C GLN A 133 7.67 0.93 8.17
N GLY A 134 8.57 0.09 7.68
CA GLY A 134 8.96 -1.10 8.42
C GLY A 134 9.94 -1.97 7.68
N ALA A 135 10.06 -3.19 8.15
CA ALA A 135 10.89 -4.20 7.55
C ALA A 135 10.32 -5.59 7.81
N GLY A 136 10.65 -6.52 6.94
CA GLY A 136 10.19 -7.89 7.10
C GLY A 136 10.72 -8.84 6.05
N VAL A 137 10.19 -10.04 6.12
CA VAL A 137 10.45 -11.11 5.15
C VAL A 137 9.11 -11.57 4.60
N LYS A 138 9.03 -11.76 3.28
CA LYS A 138 7.89 -12.34 2.58
C LYS A 138 8.31 -13.64 1.89
N ASN A 139 7.37 -14.55 1.69
CA ASN A 139 7.56 -15.81 0.98
C ASN A 139 8.65 -16.73 1.57
N PHE A 140 8.84 -16.72 2.88
CA PHE A 140 9.73 -17.68 3.53
C PHE A 140 9.09 -19.06 3.53
N ASP A 141 9.65 -20.02 2.78
CA ASP A 141 9.08 -21.33 2.58
C ASP A 141 9.50 -22.32 3.67
N ILE A 142 8.52 -22.98 4.26
CA ILE A 142 8.71 -24.12 5.16
C ILE A 142 7.83 -25.27 4.67
N GLY A 143 8.41 -26.19 3.93
CA GLY A 143 7.70 -27.39 3.47
C GLY A 143 6.56 -27.09 2.49
N GLY A 144 6.66 -26.04 1.69
CA GLY A 144 5.67 -25.63 0.70
C GLY A 144 4.63 -24.65 1.20
N VAL A 145 4.59 -24.37 2.50
CA VAL A 145 3.81 -23.28 3.10
C VAL A 145 4.68 -22.04 3.23
N GLN A 146 4.17 -20.91 2.84
CA GLN A 146 4.92 -19.65 2.84
C GLN A 146 4.51 -18.76 4.02
N PHE A 147 5.49 -18.10 4.60
CA PHE A 147 5.34 -17.23 5.75
C PHE A 147 5.87 -15.83 5.42
N ASP A 148 5.03 -14.84 5.73
CA ASP A 148 5.44 -13.43 5.75
C ASP A 148 5.43 -12.96 7.20
N VAL A 149 6.46 -12.23 7.60
CA VAL A 149 6.57 -11.63 8.94
C VAL A 149 7.15 -10.23 8.78
N ALA A 150 6.53 -9.24 9.41
CA ALA A 150 7.03 -7.88 9.38
C ALA A 150 6.72 -7.11 10.66
N ALA A 151 7.56 -6.13 10.95
CA ALA A 151 7.29 -5.08 11.90
C ALA A 151 7.09 -3.77 11.11
N VAL A 152 5.96 -3.11 11.35
CA VAL A 152 5.60 -1.89 10.66
C VAL A 152 5.14 -0.82 11.65
N SER A 153 5.35 0.44 11.29
CA SER A 153 4.78 1.59 11.99
C SER A 153 3.96 2.45 11.04
N GLN A 154 2.89 3.01 11.54
CA GLN A 154 2.07 3.91 10.75
C GLN A 154 2.84 5.20 10.46
N VAL A 155 2.85 5.62 9.21
CA VAL A 155 3.46 6.90 8.82
C VAL A 155 2.63 8.05 9.36
N LYS A 156 3.27 8.98 10.03
CA LYS A 156 2.63 10.22 10.46
C LYS A 156 2.34 11.07 9.22
N SER A 157 1.07 11.31 8.98
CA SER A 157 0.60 12.22 7.95
C SER A 157 0.07 13.47 8.62
N CYS A 158 0.88 14.51 8.68
CA CYS A 158 0.45 15.82 9.16
C CYS A 158 0.54 16.82 8.02
N SER A 159 -0.58 17.37 7.63
CA SER A 159 -0.58 18.58 6.83
C SER A 159 -0.26 19.78 7.76
N PRO A 160 0.71 20.63 7.42
CA PRO A 160 1.08 21.76 8.26
C PRO A 160 -0.03 22.80 8.44
N GLU A 161 -1.09 22.74 7.67
CA GLU A 161 -2.18 23.71 7.64
C GLU A 161 -3.44 23.30 8.43
N VAL A 162 -3.45 22.16 9.09
CA VAL A 162 -4.59 21.79 9.94
C VAL A 162 -4.44 22.51 11.27
N MET A 163 -4.80 23.79 11.29
CA MET A 163 -5.06 24.52 12.52
C MET A 163 -6.16 23.83 13.32
N ALA A 164 -5.96 23.74 14.63
CA ALA A 164 -6.94 23.19 15.54
C ALA A 164 -8.31 23.84 15.34
N ASP A 165 -9.25 23.07 14.86
CA ASP A 165 -10.66 23.46 14.94
C ASP A 165 -11.08 23.21 16.39
N GLU A 166 -11.17 24.28 17.18
CA GLU A 166 -11.59 24.24 18.58
C GLU A 166 -12.99 23.65 18.78
N THR A 167 -13.74 23.49 17.69
CA THR A 167 -15.10 22.96 17.69
C THR A 167 -15.18 21.45 17.47
N ASN A 168 -14.08 20.78 17.10
CA ASN A 168 -14.09 19.33 16.84
C ASN A 168 -12.91 18.61 17.52
N PRO A 169 -13.08 18.17 18.79
CA PRO A 169 -12.01 17.52 19.54
C PRO A 169 -11.56 16.14 19.00
N SER A 170 -12.25 15.59 18.02
CA SER A 170 -11.85 14.35 17.35
C SER A 170 -10.81 14.57 16.24
N ARG A 171 -10.48 15.80 15.93
CA ARG A 171 -9.45 16.13 14.95
C ARG A 171 -8.09 16.07 15.63
N ILE A 172 -7.28 15.10 15.22
CA ILE A 172 -5.89 14.99 15.68
C ILE A 172 -5.14 16.21 15.15
N THR A 173 -4.84 17.15 16.03
CA THR A 173 -3.98 18.28 15.74
C THR A 173 -2.53 17.81 15.75
N CYS A 174 -1.89 17.80 14.60
CA CYS A 174 -0.45 17.68 14.54
C CYS A 174 0.19 19.02 14.94
N THR A 175 0.38 19.23 16.21
CA THR A 175 1.17 20.35 16.72
C THR A 175 2.64 19.98 16.75
N GLY A 176 3.43 20.64 15.94
CA GLY A 176 4.89 20.52 15.92
C GLY A 176 5.43 19.59 14.84
N SER A 177 6.51 19.99 14.25
CA SER A 177 7.35 19.17 13.40
C SER A 177 7.97 18.06 14.24
N SER A 178 7.48 16.84 14.14
CA SER A 178 8.22 15.73 14.68
C SER A 178 9.00 15.06 13.57
N ASP A 179 10.28 14.96 13.75
CA ASP A 179 11.23 14.42 12.80
C ASP A 179 11.21 12.90 12.69
N THR A 180 10.36 12.23 13.45
CA THR A 180 10.36 10.76 13.56
C THR A 180 9.63 10.05 12.45
N GLY A 181 8.77 10.72 11.71
CA GLY A 181 8.05 10.10 10.58
C GLY A 181 7.05 9.00 10.93
N ASP A 182 6.87 8.66 12.21
CA ASP A 182 5.85 7.74 12.69
C ASP A 182 4.89 8.44 13.67
N ASN A 183 3.75 7.81 13.95
CA ASN A 183 2.75 8.34 14.87
C ASN A 183 2.70 7.58 16.20
N GLY A 184 3.68 6.73 16.50
CA GLY A 184 3.75 5.93 17.71
C GLY A 184 2.92 4.65 17.69
N HIS A 185 2.25 4.32 16.58
CA HIS A 185 1.50 3.08 16.41
C HIS A 185 2.31 2.08 15.61
N TYR A 186 2.43 0.87 16.12
CA TYR A 186 3.23 -0.22 15.57
C TYR A 186 2.41 -1.49 15.44
N ALA A 187 2.82 -2.35 14.53
CA ALA A 187 2.26 -3.69 14.40
C ALA A 187 3.34 -4.73 14.07
N LEU A 188 3.25 -5.88 14.71
CA LEU A 188 3.85 -7.11 14.24
C LEU A 188 2.80 -7.85 13.42
N THR A 189 3.12 -8.15 12.18
CA THR A 189 2.18 -8.77 11.24
C THR A 189 2.73 -10.09 10.76
N THR A 190 1.84 -11.07 10.60
CA THR A 190 2.17 -12.34 9.98
C THR A 190 1.11 -12.68 8.93
N LYS A 191 1.56 -13.38 7.89
CA LYS A 191 0.69 -14.02 6.91
C LYS A 191 1.23 -15.42 6.64
N THR A 192 0.39 -16.43 6.70
CA THR A 192 0.70 -17.77 6.24
C THR A 192 -0.13 -18.03 5.00
N HIS A 193 0.51 -18.41 3.91
CA HIS A 193 -0.13 -18.56 2.61
C HIS A 193 0.44 -19.74 1.80
N ASN A 194 -0.04 -19.92 0.57
CA ASN A 194 0.20 -21.09 -0.24
C ASN A 194 -0.32 -22.40 0.39
N ILE A 195 -1.36 -22.29 1.23
CA ILE A 195 -2.02 -23.44 1.84
C ILE A 195 -3.12 -23.91 0.89
N LYS A 196 -2.99 -25.12 0.38
CA LYS A 196 -3.98 -25.72 -0.53
C LYS A 196 -4.98 -26.58 0.24
N ALA A 197 -6.25 -26.24 0.17
CA ALA A 197 -7.36 -27.03 0.69
C ALA A 197 -8.26 -27.47 -0.47
N GLY A 198 -7.84 -28.48 -1.21
CA GLY A 198 -8.48 -28.88 -2.46
C GLY A 198 -8.37 -27.78 -3.53
N PRO A 199 -9.48 -27.29 -4.08
CA PRO A 199 -9.49 -26.21 -5.06
C PRO A 199 -9.36 -24.80 -4.44
N ILE A 200 -9.25 -24.70 -3.13
CA ILE A 200 -9.25 -23.44 -2.39
C ILE A 200 -7.83 -23.10 -1.93
N ASP A 201 -7.42 -21.86 -2.14
CA ASP A 201 -6.23 -21.28 -1.51
C ASP A 201 -6.62 -20.60 -0.21
N VAL A 202 -5.87 -20.88 0.86
CA VAL A 202 -6.12 -20.33 2.19
C VAL A 202 -4.96 -19.45 2.62
N ASP A 203 -5.29 -18.22 2.97
CA ASP A 203 -4.37 -17.28 3.60
C ASP A 203 -4.81 -17.03 5.05
N VAL A 204 -3.88 -17.10 5.99
CA VAL A 204 -4.13 -16.84 7.40
C VAL A 204 -3.32 -15.63 7.83
N TYR A 205 -3.98 -14.67 8.43
CA TYR A 205 -3.35 -13.44 8.93
C TYR A 205 -3.44 -13.36 10.44
N ALA A 206 -2.36 -12.91 11.08
CA ALA A 206 -2.36 -12.54 12.48
C ALA A 206 -1.57 -11.25 12.68
N THR A 207 -2.10 -10.35 13.49
CA THR A 207 -1.50 -9.06 13.75
C THR A 207 -1.57 -8.74 15.23
N TYR A 208 -0.47 -8.21 15.76
CA TYR A 208 -0.40 -7.66 17.10
C TYR A 208 -0.02 -6.18 17.01
N GLY A 209 -1.00 -5.31 17.31
CA GLY A 209 -0.81 -3.87 17.37
C GLY A 209 -0.41 -3.40 18.76
N PHE A 210 0.46 -2.42 18.83
CA PHE A 210 0.86 -1.78 20.08
C PHE A 210 1.29 -0.34 19.85
N ASP A 211 1.19 0.45 20.92
CA ASP A 211 1.59 1.85 20.90
C ASP A 211 2.89 2.04 21.69
N SER A 212 3.75 2.95 21.22
CA SER A 212 4.81 3.46 22.06
C SER A 212 4.20 4.33 23.14
N LYS A 213 4.49 4.04 24.38
CA LYS A 213 4.20 4.98 25.45
C LYS A 213 5.13 6.17 25.27
N ALA A 214 4.55 7.31 24.88
CA ALA A 214 5.25 8.60 24.94
C ALA A 214 5.53 8.98 26.39
#